data_e0aeec004ea94124aaaf40f64821c47d
#
_entry.id   e0aeec004ea94124aaaf40f64821c47d
#
_cell.length_a   1.000
_cell.length_b   1.000
_cell.length_c   1.000
_cell.angle_alpha   90.00
_cell.angle_beta   90.00
_cell.angle_gamma   90.00
#
_symmetry.space_group_name_H-M   'P 1'
#
loop_
_entity.id
_entity.type
_entity.pdbx_description
1 polymer ?
#
loop_
_entity_poly.entity_id
_entity_poly.type
_entity_poly.pdbx_seq_one_letter_code
_entity_poly.pdbx_strand_id
1 'polypeptide(L)'
;MKSFIAALITLALLCTAVTVNCVFVRKDLYELCEMCRAMPKDAAGADASEIRKKWDGCSRFISISVDHRETDSADDALSLLEASIERGDGERYAELLTKLYGIFSRMYTAEGISIDGIL
;
A
#
# COMPACT_ATOMS: atom_id res chain seq x y z
N MET A 1 -14.42 -36.14 -16.96
CA MET A 1 -15.19 -34.93 -17.27
C MET A 1 -15.58 -34.11 -16.05
N LYS A 2 -16.11 -34.73 -14.99
CA LYS A 2 -16.45 -34.00 -13.75
C LYS A 2 -15.26 -33.35 -13.10
N SER A 3 -14.07 -34.01 -13.08
CA SER A 3 -12.85 -33.46 -12.50
C SER A 3 -12.29 -32.28 -13.31
N PHE A 4 -12.47 -32.32 -14.65
CA PHE A 4 -12.05 -31.22 -15.52
C PHE A 4 -12.91 -29.98 -15.28
N ILE A 5 -14.24 -30.15 -15.18
CA ILE A 5 -15.16 -29.05 -14.91
C ILE A 5 -14.87 -28.45 -13.53
N ALA A 6 -14.66 -29.32 -12.51
CA ALA A 6 -14.31 -28.85 -11.15
C ALA A 6 -12.98 -28.05 -11.17
N ALA A 7 -11.99 -28.51 -11.91
CA ALA A 7 -10.72 -27.80 -12.06
C ALA A 7 -10.88 -26.43 -12.71
N LEU A 8 -11.73 -26.34 -13.75
CA LEU A 8 -12.03 -25.08 -14.44
C LEU A 8 -12.74 -24.09 -13.51
N ILE A 9 -13.71 -24.57 -12.75
CA ILE A 9 -14.44 -23.75 -11.76
C ILE A 9 -13.50 -23.23 -10.69
N THR A 10 -12.64 -24.11 -10.16
CA THR A 10 -11.65 -23.73 -9.15
C THR A 10 -10.70 -22.67 -9.70
N LEU A 11 -10.20 -22.86 -10.92
CA LEU A 11 -9.31 -21.89 -11.57
C LEU A 11 -10.00 -20.53 -11.76
N ALA A 12 -11.25 -20.54 -12.22
CA ALA A 12 -12.04 -19.32 -12.42
C ALA A 12 -12.24 -18.58 -11.08
N LEU A 13 -12.53 -19.30 -10.01
CA LEU A 13 -12.69 -18.72 -8.67
C LEU A 13 -11.37 -18.12 -8.17
N LEU A 14 -10.25 -18.81 -8.38
CA LEU A 14 -8.93 -18.32 -8.00
C LEU A 14 -8.58 -17.05 -8.77
N CYS A 15 -8.81 -17.03 -10.08
CA CYS A 15 -8.54 -15.85 -10.91
C CYS A 15 -9.40 -14.67 -10.47
N THR A 16 -10.67 -14.91 -10.16
CA THR A 16 -11.58 -13.87 -9.67
C THR A 16 -11.09 -13.32 -8.32
N ALA A 17 -10.71 -14.20 -7.40
CA ALA A 17 -10.23 -13.81 -6.08
C ALA A 17 -8.96 -12.96 -6.19
N VAL A 18 -8.01 -13.35 -7.03
CA VAL A 18 -6.76 -12.60 -7.26
C VAL A 18 -7.08 -11.23 -7.86
N THR A 19 -7.95 -11.17 -8.86
CA THR A 19 -8.34 -9.91 -9.50
C THR A 19 -9.00 -8.95 -8.51
N VAL A 20 -9.93 -9.45 -7.70
CA VAL A 20 -10.63 -8.67 -6.68
C VAL A 20 -9.61 -8.14 -5.67
N ASN A 21 -8.69 -8.99 -5.22
CA ASN A 21 -7.65 -8.58 -4.28
C ASN A 21 -6.78 -7.46 -4.87
N CYS A 22 -6.35 -7.57 -6.12
CA CYS A 22 -5.55 -6.55 -6.81
C CYS A 22 -6.30 -5.21 -6.89
N VAL A 23 -7.59 -5.24 -7.21
CA VAL A 23 -8.41 -4.02 -7.29
C VAL A 23 -8.50 -3.33 -5.93
N PHE A 24 -8.76 -4.09 -4.87
CA PHE A 24 -8.84 -3.54 -3.51
C PHE A 24 -7.49 -3.01 -3.03
N VAL A 25 -6.41 -3.73 -3.30
CA VAL A 25 -5.05 -3.31 -2.94
C VAL A 25 -4.70 -2.00 -3.66
N ARG A 26 -5.01 -1.91 -4.94
CA ARG A 26 -4.75 -0.70 -5.72
C ARG A 26 -5.52 0.49 -5.18
N LYS A 27 -6.79 0.29 -4.82
CA LYS A 27 -7.63 1.33 -4.21
C LYS A 27 -7.03 1.80 -2.89
N ASP A 28 -6.62 0.87 -2.02
CA ASP A 28 -6.01 1.18 -0.73
C ASP A 28 -4.70 1.95 -0.91
N LEU A 29 -3.87 1.56 -1.86
CA LEU A 29 -2.61 2.25 -2.16
C LEU A 29 -2.86 3.65 -2.69
N TYR A 30 -3.87 3.84 -3.53
CA TYR A 30 -4.27 5.16 -4.01
C TYR A 30 -4.68 6.06 -2.84
N GLU A 31 -5.50 5.54 -1.93
CA GLU A 31 -5.94 6.28 -0.74
C GLU A 31 -4.75 6.64 0.16
N LEU A 32 -3.79 5.73 0.34
CA LEU A 32 -2.58 6.00 1.11
C LEU A 32 -1.74 7.11 0.46
N CYS A 33 -1.62 7.10 -0.87
CA CYS A 33 -0.94 8.18 -1.59
C CYS A 33 -1.63 9.53 -1.36
N GLU A 34 -2.95 9.57 -1.43
CA GLU A 34 -3.72 10.79 -1.21
C GLU A 34 -3.60 11.27 0.25
N MET A 35 -3.56 10.36 1.21
CA MET A 35 -3.34 10.70 2.61
C MET A 35 -1.97 11.33 2.82
N CYS A 36 -0.93 10.83 2.14
CA CYS A 36 0.40 11.42 2.18
C CYS A 36 0.40 12.83 1.59
N ARG A 37 -0.31 13.04 0.48
CA ARG A 37 -0.44 14.36 -0.14
C ARG A 37 -1.16 15.36 0.74
N ALA A 38 -2.14 14.88 1.51
CA ALA A 38 -2.94 15.72 2.40
C ALA A 38 -2.21 16.09 3.69
N MET A 39 -1.06 15.46 3.98
CA MET A 39 -0.26 15.77 5.16
C MET A 39 0.29 17.20 5.11
N PRO A 40 0.32 17.91 6.26
CA PRO A 40 0.88 19.25 6.29
C PRO A 40 2.38 19.25 5.95
N LYS A 41 2.86 20.37 5.47
CA LYS A 41 4.28 20.54 5.11
C LYS A 41 5.19 20.56 6.32
N ASP A 42 4.67 21.04 7.45
CA ASP A 42 5.43 21.16 8.69
C ASP A 42 5.11 20.02 9.64
N ALA A 43 6.12 19.54 10.34
CA ALA A 43 5.95 18.50 11.37
C ALA A 43 5.03 18.98 12.50
N ALA A 44 5.04 20.28 12.80
CA ALA A 44 4.15 20.86 13.81
C ALA A 44 2.70 20.77 13.30
N GLY A 45 1.86 20.09 14.04
CA GLY A 45 0.47 19.86 13.65
C GLY A 45 0.24 18.67 12.73
N ALA A 46 1.29 17.94 12.35
CA ALA A 46 1.17 16.71 11.58
C ALA A 46 0.75 15.56 12.48
N ASP A 47 -0.09 14.68 11.93
CA ASP A 47 -0.54 13.47 12.62
C ASP A 47 -0.60 12.33 11.61
N ALA A 48 0.20 11.31 11.84
CA ALA A 48 0.29 10.14 10.96
C ALA A 48 -0.63 8.99 11.41
N SER A 49 -1.44 9.20 12.44
CA SER A 49 -2.30 8.13 13.00
C SER A 49 -3.28 7.56 11.98
N GLU A 50 -3.85 8.38 11.12
CA GLU A 50 -4.79 7.93 10.08
C GLU A 50 -4.08 7.07 9.03
N ILE A 51 -2.87 7.47 8.62
CA ILE A 51 -2.05 6.69 7.68
C ILE A 51 -1.67 5.35 8.32
N ARG A 52 -1.24 5.38 9.59
CA ARG A 52 -0.90 4.16 10.34
C ARG A 52 -2.08 3.22 10.44
N LYS A 53 -3.24 3.72 10.78
CA LYS A 53 -4.48 2.94 10.89
C LYS A 53 -4.85 2.30 9.56
N LYS A 54 -4.81 3.08 8.48
CA LYS A 54 -5.11 2.59 7.13
C LYS A 54 -4.10 1.51 6.71
N TRP A 55 -2.81 1.78 6.91
CA TRP A 55 -1.73 0.86 6.56
C TRP A 55 -1.83 -0.45 7.33
N ASP A 56 -2.02 -0.39 8.65
CA ASP A 56 -2.15 -1.58 9.48
C ASP A 56 -3.37 -2.41 9.09
N GLY A 57 -4.43 -1.76 8.62
CA GLY A 57 -5.64 -2.44 8.17
C GLY A 57 -5.51 -3.13 6.82
N CYS A 58 -4.64 -2.65 5.93
CA CYS A 58 -4.55 -3.16 4.56
C CYS A 58 -3.21 -3.81 4.21
N SER A 59 -2.16 -3.64 5.03
CA SER A 59 -0.81 -4.12 4.71
C SER A 59 -0.75 -5.64 4.51
N ARG A 60 -1.54 -6.40 5.23
CA ARG A 60 -1.62 -7.84 5.10
C ARG A 60 -2.08 -8.25 3.69
N PHE A 61 -3.11 -7.57 3.18
CA PHE A 61 -3.63 -7.82 1.84
C PHE A 61 -2.67 -7.35 0.76
N ILE A 62 -2.01 -6.22 1.00
CA ILE A 62 -0.98 -5.68 0.10
C ILE A 62 0.18 -6.67 -0.03
N SER A 63 0.62 -7.27 1.08
CA SER A 63 1.75 -8.20 1.08
C SER A 63 1.47 -9.53 0.36
N ILE A 64 0.21 -9.83 0.03
CA ILE A 64 -0.12 -10.99 -0.83
C ILE A 64 0.33 -10.75 -2.27
N SER A 65 0.20 -9.51 -2.78
CA SER A 65 0.51 -9.19 -4.18
C SER A 65 1.79 -8.39 -4.37
N VAL A 66 2.31 -7.76 -3.33
CA VAL A 66 3.50 -6.89 -3.39
C VAL A 66 4.66 -7.56 -2.66
N ASP A 67 5.88 -7.33 -3.14
CA ASP A 67 7.10 -7.85 -2.53
C ASP A 67 7.20 -7.40 -1.07
N HIS A 68 7.56 -8.33 -0.19
CA HIS A 68 7.77 -8.07 1.24
C HIS A 68 8.77 -6.94 1.50
N ARG A 69 9.76 -6.75 0.63
CA ARG A 69 10.74 -5.66 0.76
C ARG A 69 10.06 -4.29 0.68
N GLU A 70 9.08 -4.17 -0.20
CA GLU A 70 8.33 -2.92 -0.35
C GLU A 70 7.43 -2.66 0.86
N THR A 71 6.74 -3.69 1.36
CA THR A 71 5.90 -3.55 2.54
C THR A 71 6.73 -3.26 3.79
N ASP A 72 7.88 -3.90 3.94
CA ASP A 72 8.80 -3.64 5.04
C ASP A 72 9.37 -2.22 4.95
N SER A 73 9.71 -1.75 3.76
CA SER A 73 10.19 -0.38 3.54
C SER A 73 9.13 0.65 3.91
N ALA A 74 7.86 0.38 3.57
CA ALA A 74 6.74 1.25 3.94
C ALA A 74 6.55 1.30 5.46
N ASP A 75 6.61 0.15 6.13
CA ASP A 75 6.51 0.07 7.59
C ASP A 75 7.62 0.87 8.26
N ASP A 76 8.86 0.68 7.82
CA ASP A 76 10.02 1.39 8.36
C ASP A 76 9.91 2.90 8.14
N ALA A 77 9.56 3.31 6.93
CA ALA A 77 9.40 4.73 6.60
C ALA A 77 8.28 5.38 7.43
N LEU A 78 7.18 4.68 7.62
CA LEU A 78 6.06 5.18 8.42
C LEU A 78 6.45 5.32 9.89
N SER A 79 7.16 4.34 10.44
CA SER A 79 7.65 4.39 11.83
C SER A 79 8.62 5.55 12.04
N LEU A 80 9.52 5.77 11.09
CA LEU A 80 10.46 6.90 11.14
C LEU A 80 9.73 8.24 11.00
N LEU A 81 8.70 8.28 10.15
CA LEU A 81 7.85 9.47 9.99
C LEU A 81 7.18 9.84 11.32
N GLU A 82 6.58 8.85 11.96
CA GLU A 82 5.96 9.04 13.28
C GLU A 82 6.96 9.58 14.30
N ALA A 83 8.16 9.02 14.33
CA ALA A 83 9.23 9.47 15.21
C ALA A 83 9.66 10.91 14.90
N SER A 84 9.74 11.29 13.63
CA SER A 84 10.10 12.65 13.23
C SER A 84 9.05 13.67 13.65
N ILE A 85 7.78 13.30 13.61
CA ILE A 85 6.66 14.14 14.08
C ILE A 85 6.78 14.36 15.59
N GLU A 86 7.01 13.30 16.34
CA GLU A 86 7.18 13.39 17.81
C GLU A 86 8.34 14.29 18.21
N ARG A 87 9.44 14.22 17.48
CA ARG A 87 10.64 15.03 17.73
C ARG A 87 10.54 16.46 17.23
N GLY A 88 9.55 16.75 16.38
CA GLY A 88 9.43 18.05 15.75
C GLY A 88 10.52 18.32 14.72
N ASP A 89 11.12 17.28 14.13
CA ASP A 89 12.19 17.39 13.14
C ASP A 89 11.58 17.58 11.74
N GLY A 90 11.44 18.84 11.35
CA GLY A 90 10.79 19.23 10.10
C GLY A 90 11.52 18.75 8.84
N GLU A 91 12.85 18.77 8.83
CA GLU A 91 13.66 18.29 7.70
C GLU A 91 13.46 16.79 7.49
N ARG A 92 13.58 16.05 8.57
CA ARG A 92 13.43 14.59 8.54
C ARG A 92 12.01 14.20 8.17
N TYR A 93 11.04 14.92 8.70
CA TYR A 93 9.62 14.73 8.39
C TYR A 93 9.36 14.87 6.89
N ALA A 94 9.81 15.96 6.28
CA ALA A 94 9.61 16.20 4.84
C ALA A 94 10.26 15.12 3.98
N GLU A 95 11.47 14.72 4.33
CA GLU A 95 12.22 13.67 3.65
C GLU A 95 11.49 12.32 3.73
N LEU A 96 11.03 11.94 4.91
CA LEU A 96 10.33 10.68 5.15
C LEU A 96 8.95 10.64 4.53
N LEU A 97 8.24 11.77 4.53
CA LEU A 97 6.93 11.87 3.88
C LEU A 97 7.07 11.66 2.37
N THR A 98 8.06 12.28 1.74
CA THR A 98 8.37 12.11 0.33
C THR A 98 8.73 10.65 0.02
N LYS A 99 9.54 10.04 0.87
CA LYS A 99 9.96 8.63 0.74
C LYS A 99 8.75 7.69 0.83
N LEU A 100 7.90 7.90 1.82
CA LEU A 100 6.70 7.08 2.03
C LEU A 100 5.74 7.20 0.85
N TYR A 101 5.50 8.42 0.38
CA TYR A 101 4.69 8.65 -0.82
C TYR A 101 5.26 7.91 -2.03
N GLY A 102 6.58 7.98 -2.22
CA GLY A 102 7.27 7.28 -3.30
C GLY A 102 7.09 5.77 -3.23
N ILE A 103 7.15 5.19 -2.04
CA ILE A 103 6.95 3.75 -1.83
C ILE A 103 5.52 3.35 -2.20
N PHE A 104 4.52 4.06 -1.69
CA PHE A 104 3.11 3.78 -1.99
C PHE A 104 2.82 3.96 -3.48
N SER A 105 3.39 4.98 -4.10
CA SER A 105 3.22 5.26 -5.53
C SER A 105 3.82 4.14 -6.39
N ARG A 106 4.99 3.62 -6.03
CA ARG A 106 5.61 2.48 -6.74
C ARG A 106 4.76 1.23 -6.63
N MET A 107 4.24 0.94 -5.43
CA MET A 107 3.36 -0.21 -5.22
C MET A 107 2.08 -0.08 -6.05
N TYR A 108 1.49 1.11 -6.08
CA TYR A 108 0.29 1.41 -6.87
C TYR A 108 0.54 1.15 -8.36
N THR A 109 1.66 1.64 -8.88
CA THR A 109 2.04 1.46 -10.28
C THR A 109 2.27 -0.02 -10.61
N ALA A 110 2.95 -0.76 -9.72
CA ALA A 110 3.21 -2.18 -9.90
C ALA A 110 1.91 -3.00 -9.95
N GLU A 111 0.93 -2.68 -9.10
CA GLU A 111 -0.37 -3.34 -9.11
C GLU A 111 -1.14 -3.05 -10.41
N GLY A 112 -1.04 -1.83 -10.92
CA GLY A 112 -1.64 -1.46 -12.21
C GLY A 112 -1.07 -2.28 -13.36
N ILE A 113 0.24 -2.49 -13.39
CA ILE A 113 0.92 -3.31 -14.39
C ILE A 113 0.46 -4.78 -14.27
N SER A 114 0.34 -5.30 -13.05
CA SER A 114 -0.13 -6.67 -12.80
C SER A 114 -1.54 -6.89 -13.34
N ILE A 115 -2.46 -5.93 -13.12
CA ILE A 115 -3.83 -6.00 -13.63
C ILE A 115 -3.83 -5.97 -15.16
N ASP A 116 -3.07 -5.06 -15.75
CA ASP A 116 -2.97 -4.93 -17.23
C ASP A 116 -2.35 -6.19 -17.84
N GLY A 117 -1.42 -6.85 -17.16
CA GLY A 117 -0.81 -8.09 -17.59
C GLY A 117 -1.74 -9.29 -17.56
N ILE A 118 -2.76 -9.27 -16.69
CA ILE A 118 -3.77 -10.34 -16.59
C ILE A 118 -4.86 -10.14 -17.65
N LEU A 119 -5.20 -8.90 -17.94
CA LEU A 119 -6.23 -8.54 -18.91
C LEU A 119 -5.65 -8.40 -20.32
#